data_c3875c59a7a999dcaa505f88cc04d238
#
_entry.id   c3875c59a7a999dcaa505f88cc04d238
#
_cell.length_a   1.000
_cell.length_b   1.000
_cell.length_c   1.000
_cell.angle_alpha   90.00
_cell.angle_beta   90.00
_cell.angle_gamma   90.00
#
_symmetry.space_group_name_H-M   'P 1'
#
loop_
_entity.id
_entity.type
_entity.pdbx_description
1 polymer ?
#
loop_
_entity_poly.entity_id
_entity_poly.type
_entity_poly.pdbx_seq_one_letter_code
_entity_poly.pdbx_strand_id
1 'polypeptide(L)'
;VRTAINAAETGHLVLATLHTLDAKETIGRVINMFPKEEQNRIRMTFASVSEAIISQRLVLTTAGKRRVACEIMVKNIRVRDMILEDRDSEIYDAIEQSKNTYGMQTFEQHLLDMYTAGVITKEEALRSASRRENLDIKIKSADLAKKRAMVASIEEDDELLKEFQSEIIALKDIK
;
A
#
# COMPACT_ATOMS: atom_id res chain seq x y z
N VAL A 1 18.43 12.98 15.81
CA VAL A 1 17.13 12.45 16.23
C VAL A 1 16.67 13.14 17.51
N ARG A 2 17.46 13.21 18.62
CA ARG A 2 17.05 13.86 19.89
C ARG A 2 16.53 15.29 19.67
N THR A 3 17.28 16.14 18.95
CA THR A 3 16.88 17.52 18.64
C THR A 3 15.55 17.57 17.86
N ALA A 4 15.35 16.65 16.94
CA ALA A 4 14.13 16.57 16.16
C ALA A 4 12.90 16.21 17.04
N ILE A 5 13.06 15.23 17.93
CA ILE A 5 12.00 14.84 18.87
C ILE A 5 11.66 16.01 19.81
N ASN A 6 12.65 16.67 20.39
CA ASN A 6 12.44 17.82 21.28
C ASN A 6 11.74 18.99 20.55
N ALA A 7 12.10 19.25 19.30
CA ALA A 7 11.43 20.28 18.50
C ALA A 7 9.94 19.94 18.24
N ALA A 8 9.66 18.66 17.94
CA ALA A 8 8.30 18.19 17.75
C ALA A 8 7.47 18.28 19.05
N GLU A 9 8.04 17.95 20.21
CA GLU A 9 7.38 18.12 21.53
C GLU A 9 7.00 19.57 21.83
N THR A 10 7.78 20.51 21.32
CA THR A 10 7.50 21.95 21.47
C THR A 10 6.57 22.53 20.38
N GLY A 11 5.94 21.67 19.57
CA GLY A 11 4.94 22.02 18.55
C GLY A 11 5.50 22.43 17.20
N HIS A 12 6.79 22.20 16.93
CA HIS A 12 7.35 22.45 15.60
C HIS A 12 7.04 21.30 14.66
N LEU A 13 6.71 21.63 13.40
CA LEU A 13 6.69 20.63 12.33
C LEU A 13 8.11 20.21 12.01
N VAL A 14 8.41 18.92 12.16
CA VAL A 14 9.70 18.34 11.89
C VAL A 14 9.61 17.36 10.72
N LEU A 15 10.42 17.57 9.69
CA LEU A 15 10.63 16.63 8.59
C LEU A 15 12.05 16.06 8.72
N ALA A 16 12.15 14.73 8.72
CA ALA A 16 13.42 14.02 8.85
C ALA A 16 13.47 12.84 7.88
N THR A 17 14.68 12.43 7.48
CA THR A 17 14.90 11.25 6.65
C THR A 17 15.76 10.24 7.40
N LEU A 18 15.44 8.95 7.18
CA LEU A 18 16.16 7.81 7.73
C LEU A 18 16.39 6.78 6.61
N HIS A 19 17.47 6.00 6.73
CA HIS A 19 17.75 4.91 5.82
C HIS A 19 17.17 3.61 6.38
N THR A 20 15.86 3.42 6.23
CA THR A 20 15.09 2.28 6.73
C THR A 20 14.21 1.70 5.64
N LEU A 21 13.85 0.44 5.75
CA LEU A 21 13.12 -0.31 4.71
C LEU A 21 11.61 -0.11 4.78
N ASP A 22 11.06 0.12 5.98
CA ASP A 22 9.63 0.26 6.26
C ASP A 22 9.35 1.04 7.55
N ALA A 23 8.08 1.24 7.87
CA ALA A 23 7.64 1.98 9.06
C ALA A 23 8.06 1.28 10.36
N LYS A 24 7.97 -0.06 10.43
CA LYS A 24 8.39 -0.83 11.60
C LYS A 24 9.87 -0.64 11.89
N GLU A 25 10.73 -0.77 10.87
CA GLU A 25 12.17 -0.56 11.04
C GLU A 25 12.48 0.89 11.42
N THR A 26 11.74 1.85 10.87
CA THR A 26 11.90 3.27 11.20
C THR A 26 11.66 3.53 12.70
N ILE A 27 10.56 3.01 13.25
CA ILE A 27 10.21 3.14 14.67
C ILE A 27 11.31 2.51 15.54
N GLY A 28 11.65 1.25 15.25
CA GLY A 28 12.70 0.54 16.00
C GLY A 28 14.05 1.28 15.94
N ARG A 29 14.42 1.81 14.78
CA ARG A 29 15.68 2.54 14.61
C ARG A 29 15.69 3.85 15.40
N VAL A 30 14.61 4.62 15.38
CA VAL A 30 14.50 5.85 16.18
C VAL A 30 14.70 5.55 17.66
N ILE A 31 14.04 4.53 18.18
CA ILE A 31 14.12 4.14 19.60
C ILE A 31 15.50 3.62 19.95
N ASN A 32 16.07 2.75 19.12
CA ASN A 32 17.38 2.13 19.36
C ASN A 32 18.58 3.09 19.23
N MET A 33 18.38 4.32 18.74
CA MET A 33 19.40 5.38 18.77
C MET A 33 19.65 5.93 20.18
N PHE A 34 18.87 5.52 21.18
CA PHE A 34 18.97 6.00 22.54
C PHE A 34 19.43 4.88 23.50
N PRO A 35 20.10 5.24 24.62
CA PRO A 35 20.43 4.30 25.68
C PRO A 35 19.18 3.56 26.18
N LYS A 36 19.34 2.30 26.61
CA LYS A 36 18.23 1.44 27.06
C LYS A 36 17.35 2.10 28.12
N GLU A 37 17.95 2.84 29.02
CA GLU A 37 17.29 3.53 30.13
C GLU A 37 16.34 4.64 29.63
N GLU A 38 16.58 5.19 28.44
CA GLU A 38 15.78 6.25 27.84
C GLU A 38 14.74 5.72 26.84
N GLN A 39 14.88 4.50 26.33
CA GLN A 39 14.08 4.00 25.21
C GLN A 39 12.59 4.04 25.49
N ASN A 40 12.13 3.69 26.68
CA ASN A 40 10.72 3.75 27.03
C ASN A 40 10.16 5.19 26.96
N ARG A 41 10.90 6.14 27.48
CA ARG A 41 10.52 7.56 27.42
C ARG A 41 10.47 8.04 25.97
N ILE A 42 11.49 7.69 25.18
CA ILE A 42 11.54 8.06 23.76
C ILE A 42 10.39 7.42 22.97
N ARG A 43 10.05 6.16 23.24
CA ARG A 43 8.92 5.46 22.64
C ARG A 43 7.59 6.19 22.92
N MET A 44 7.37 6.61 24.17
CA MET A 44 6.19 7.39 24.56
C MET A 44 6.13 8.73 23.82
N THR A 45 7.24 9.47 23.81
CA THR A 45 7.31 10.74 23.11
C THR A 45 7.10 10.55 21.61
N PHE A 46 7.82 9.61 20.98
CA PHE A 46 7.70 9.35 19.55
C PHE A 46 6.28 8.96 19.14
N ALA A 47 5.62 8.09 19.90
CA ALA A 47 4.22 7.72 19.67
C ALA A 47 3.26 8.92 19.76
N SER A 48 3.60 9.91 20.57
CA SER A 48 2.80 11.14 20.71
C SER A 48 3.02 12.13 19.57
N VAL A 49 4.29 12.36 19.17
CA VAL A 49 4.64 13.45 18.24
C VAL A 49 4.77 13.03 16.77
N SER A 50 4.96 11.72 16.47
CA SER A 50 5.06 11.26 15.09
C SER A 50 3.70 11.38 14.39
N GLU A 51 3.66 11.98 13.20
CA GLU A 51 2.43 12.16 12.43
C GLU A 51 2.32 11.14 11.29
N ALA A 52 3.40 10.89 10.57
CA ALA A 52 3.43 9.92 9.49
C ALA A 52 4.85 9.39 9.25
N ILE A 53 4.93 8.17 8.69
CA ILE A 53 6.16 7.59 8.15
C ILE A 53 5.88 7.20 6.71
N ILE A 54 6.71 7.71 5.78
CA ILE A 54 6.62 7.40 4.35
C ILE A 54 7.91 6.69 3.94
N SER A 55 7.80 5.39 3.68
CA SER A 55 8.92 4.57 3.20
C SER A 55 8.86 4.45 1.68
N GLN A 56 10.02 4.47 1.01
CA GLN A 56 10.10 4.55 -0.44
C GLN A 56 11.02 3.48 -1.02
N ARG A 57 10.63 2.90 -2.18
CA ARG A 57 11.43 2.01 -3.01
C ARG A 57 11.36 2.43 -4.46
N LEU A 58 12.48 2.35 -5.17
CA LEU A 58 12.50 2.58 -6.61
C LEU A 58 12.25 1.26 -7.35
N VAL A 59 11.22 1.24 -8.19
CA VAL A 59 10.84 0.11 -9.04
C VAL A 59 11.04 0.43 -10.51
N LEU A 60 11.36 -0.58 -11.32
CA LEU A 60 11.52 -0.44 -12.75
C LEU A 60 10.16 -0.56 -13.45
N THR A 61 9.81 0.46 -14.24
CA THR A 61 8.56 0.43 -15.02
C THR A 61 8.71 -0.37 -16.30
N THR A 62 7.58 -0.80 -16.89
CA THR A 62 7.52 -1.45 -18.20
C THR A 62 8.11 -0.59 -19.32
N ALA A 63 8.14 0.73 -19.15
CA ALA A 63 8.77 1.69 -20.06
C ALA A 63 10.28 1.90 -19.80
N GLY A 64 10.92 1.08 -18.95
CA GLY A 64 12.35 1.19 -18.64
C GLY A 64 12.74 2.39 -17.75
N LYS A 65 11.78 3.09 -17.15
CA LYS A 65 12.00 4.21 -16.23
C LYS A 65 11.87 3.74 -14.77
N ARG A 66 12.40 4.53 -13.84
CA ARG A 66 12.19 4.29 -12.41
C ARG A 66 10.96 5.06 -11.91
N ARG A 67 10.20 4.42 -11.03
CA ARG A 67 9.08 5.02 -10.31
C ARG A 67 9.17 4.67 -8.83
N VAL A 68 8.57 5.50 -7.98
CA VAL A 68 8.57 5.27 -6.54
C VAL A 68 7.37 4.41 -6.16
N ALA A 69 7.61 3.31 -5.46
CA ALA A 69 6.61 2.62 -4.66
C ALA A 69 6.73 3.09 -3.21
N CYS A 70 5.61 3.34 -2.54
CA CYS A 70 5.58 3.88 -1.18
C CYS A 70 4.77 2.99 -0.24
N GLU A 71 5.27 2.84 0.98
CA GLU A 71 4.48 2.51 2.15
C GLU A 71 4.16 3.80 2.89
N ILE A 72 2.92 3.98 3.34
CA ILE A 72 2.45 5.17 4.04
C ILE A 72 1.75 4.73 5.32
N MET A 73 2.33 5.09 6.44
CA MET A 73 1.73 4.97 7.77
C MET A 73 1.35 6.37 8.26
N VAL A 74 0.12 6.54 8.69
CA VAL A 74 -0.37 7.76 9.33
C VAL A 74 -0.70 7.46 10.79
N LYS A 75 -0.33 8.35 11.70
CA LYS A 75 -0.66 8.18 13.11
C LYS A 75 -2.19 8.20 13.30
N ASN A 76 -2.70 7.18 13.94
CA ASN A 76 -4.01 7.12 14.53
C ASN A 76 -3.91 6.51 15.94
N ILE A 77 -5.01 6.41 16.67
CA ILE A 77 -5.03 5.87 18.03
C ILE A 77 -4.43 4.45 18.06
N ARG A 78 -4.81 3.59 17.12
CA ARG A 78 -4.33 2.20 17.04
C ARG A 78 -2.82 2.12 16.83
N VAL A 79 -2.28 2.88 15.86
CA VAL A 79 -0.82 2.91 15.59
C VAL A 79 -0.07 3.47 16.79
N ARG A 80 -0.57 4.54 17.42
CA ARG A 80 0.01 5.11 18.64
C ARG A 80 0.12 4.06 19.76
N ASP A 81 -0.96 3.36 20.03
CA ASP A 81 -1.01 2.36 21.10
C ASP A 81 -0.09 1.16 20.79
N MET A 82 -0.01 0.74 19.53
CA MET A 82 0.97 -0.29 19.10
C MET A 82 2.42 0.16 19.36
N ILE A 83 2.77 1.41 19.05
CA ILE A 83 4.11 1.95 19.33
C ILE A 83 4.35 2.00 20.84
N LEU A 84 3.40 2.46 21.65
CA LEU A 84 3.51 2.54 23.09
C LEU A 84 3.75 1.18 23.74
N GLU A 85 3.06 0.13 23.27
CA GLU A 85 3.06 -1.21 23.83
C GLU A 85 4.12 -2.14 23.22
N ASP A 86 5.05 -1.59 22.41
CA ASP A 86 6.11 -2.35 21.72
C ASP A 86 5.56 -3.46 20.78
N ARG A 87 4.39 -3.22 20.20
CA ARG A 87 3.74 -4.11 19.21
C ARG A 87 4.05 -3.69 17.78
N ASP A 88 5.31 -3.31 17.52
CA ASP A 88 5.75 -2.81 16.20
C ASP A 88 5.56 -3.85 15.08
N SER A 89 5.48 -5.15 15.42
CA SER A 89 5.21 -6.22 14.46
C SER A 89 3.81 -6.20 13.86
N GLU A 90 2.84 -5.56 14.53
CA GLU A 90 1.45 -5.48 14.10
C GLU A 90 1.16 -4.24 13.22
N ILE A 91 2.13 -3.32 13.11
CA ILE A 91 1.97 -2.07 12.36
C ILE A 91 1.65 -2.31 10.89
N TYR A 92 2.28 -3.31 10.27
CA TYR A 92 1.97 -3.67 8.88
C TYR A 92 0.48 -3.96 8.67
N ASP A 93 -0.12 -4.75 9.55
CA ASP A 93 -1.53 -5.15 9.44
C ASP A 93 -2.46 -3.94 9.73
N ALA A 94 -2.03 -3.03 10.63
CA ALA A 94 -2.75 -1.77 10.87
C ALA A 94 -2.73 -0.86 9.65
N ILE A 95 -1.60 -0.75 8.94
CA ILE A 95 -1.47 0.01 7.69
C ILE A 95 -2.39 -0.61 6.61
N GLU A 96 -2.30 -1.94 6.42
CA GLU A 96 -3.06 -2.66 5.39
C GLU A 96 -4.57 -2.47 5.54
N GLN A 97 -5.08 -2.54 6.77
CA GLN A 97 -6.50 -2.41 7.09
C GLN A 97 -7.01 -0.96 7.04
N SER A 98 -6.11 0.01 7.07
CA SER A 98 -6.44 1.44 7.16
C SER A 98 -6.39 2.20 5.83
N LYS A 99 -6.26 1.48 4.70
CA LYS A 99 -6.17 2.09 3.35
C LYS A 99 -7.33 3.05 3.07
N ASN A 100 -8.55 2.59 3.26
CA ASN A 100 -9.75 3.35 2.90
C ASN A 100 -10.11 4.44 3.92
N THR A 101 -9.74 4.27 5.18
CA THR A 101 -10.16 5.17 6.28
C THR A 101 -9.16 6.31 6.49
N TYR A 102 -7.86 6.02 6.39
CA TYR A 102 -6.79 6.97 6.70
C TYR A 102 -5.83 7.22 5.54
N GLY A 103 -6.09 6.63 4.37
CA GLY A 103 -5.18 6.75 3.22
C GLY A 103 -3.83 6.06 3.41
N MET A 104 -3.73 5.15 4.38
CA MET A 104 -2.53 4.33 4.56
C MET A 104 -2.40 3.32 3.43
N GLN A 105 -1.17 2.89 3.15
CA GLN A 105 -0.93 1.79 2.21
C GLN A 105 0.36 1.05 2.54
N THR A 106 0.36 -0.26 2.34
CA THR A 106 1.57 -1.08 2.38
C THR A 106 2.27 -1.06 1.02
N PHE A 107 3.55 -1.48 1.00
CA PHE A 107 4.25 -1.68 -0.27
C PHE A 107 3.50 -2.65 -1.19
N GLU A 108 2.97 -3.76 -0.65
CA GLU A 108 2.24 -4.77 -1.42
C GLU A 108 0.97 -4.20 -2.08
N GLN A 109 0.24 -3.34 -1.38
CA GLN A 109 -0.93 -2.67 -1.95
C GLN A 109 -0.55 -1.74 -3.10
N HIS A 110 0.49 -0.90 -2.91
CA HIS A 110 0.94 0.00 -3.98
C HIS A 110 1.54 -0.75 -5.17
N LEU A 111 2.33 -1.81 -4.92
CA LEU A 111 2.89 -2.64 -5.98
C LEU A 111 1.79 -3.37 -6.77
N LEU A 112 0.75 -3.85 -6.10
CA LEU A 112 -0.42 -4.44 -6.75
C LEU A 112 -1.15 -3.42 -7.64
N ASP A 113 -1.37 -2.21 -7.12
CA ASP A 113 -2.00 -1.12 -7.87
C ASP A 113 -1.17 -0.75 -9.11
N MET A 114 0.17 -0.68 -8.99
CA MET A 114 1.06 -0.43 -10.12
C MET A 114 1.08 -1.57 -11.15
N TYR A 115 1.02 -2.83 -10.70
CA TYR A 115 0.94 -4.00 -11.56
C TYR A 115 -0.39 -4.03 -12.34
N THR A 116 -1.50 -3.87 -11.65
CA THR A 116 -2.83 -3.91 -12.29
C THR A 116 -3.03 -2.78 -13.30
N ALA A 117 -2.39 -1.63 -13.05
CA ALA A 117 -2.32 -0.50 -13.98
C ALA A 117 -1.31 -0.70 -15.14
N GLY A 118 -0.59 -1.84 -15.21
CA GLY A 118 0.41 -2.11 -16.23
C GLY A 118 1.69 -1.29 -16.16
N VAL A 119 1.92 -0.58 -15.05
CA VAL A 119 3.08 0.30 -14.82
C VAL A 119 4.35 -0.52 -14.58
N ILE A 120 4.25 -1.64 -13.88
CA ILE A 120 5.36 -2.56 -13.60
C ILE A 120 4.99 -3.99 -13.98
N THR A 121 5.99 -4.84 -14.20
CA THR A 121 5.77 -6.26 -14.44
C THR A 121 5.49 -7.00 -13.13
N LYS A 122 4.96 -8.23 -13.23
CA LYS A 122 4.77 -9.13 -12.08
C LYS A 122 6.10 -9.43 -11.38
N GLU A 123 7.14 -9.70 -12.15
CA GLU A 123 8.48 -10.00 -11.64
C GLU A 123 9.03 -8.84 -10.82
N GLU A 124 8.87 -7.61 -11.31
CA GLU A 124 9.30 -6.41 -10.61
C GLU A 124 8.49 -6.19 -9.32
N ALA A 125 7.16 -6.37 -9.36
CA ALA A 125 6.30 -6.29 -8.19
C ALA A 125 6.76 -7.28 -7.10
N LEU A 126 6.97 -8.54 -7.46
CA LEU A 126 7.38 -9.59 -6.53
C LEU A 126 8.83 -9.40 -6.03
N ARG A 127 9.73 -8.84 -6.85
CA ARG A 127 11.10 -8.52 -6.45
C ARG A 127 11.15 -7.42 -5.40
N SER A 128 10.25 -6.45 -5.53
CA SER A 128 10.23 -5.26 -4.70
C SER A 128 9.35 -5.39 -3.45
N ALA A 129 8.61 -6.49 -3.30
CA ALA A 129 7.72 -6.73 -2.17
C ALA A 129 8.48 -7.10 -0.89
N SER A 130 7.97 -6.69 0.27
CA SER A 130 8.41 -7.16 1.59
C SER A 130 7.84 -8.55 1.89
N ARG A 131 6.55 -8.76 1.56
CA ARG A 131 5.81 -10.02 1.76
C ARG A 131 5.45 -10.63 0.39
N ARG A 132 6.47 -11.18 -0.27
CA ARG A 132 6.38 -11.68 -1.65
C ARG A 132 5.24 -12.68 -1.88
N GLU A 133 5.09 -13.66 -0.99
CA GLU A 133 4.06 -14.70 -1.12
C GLU A 133 2.65 -14.11 -1.02
N ASN A 134 2.45 -13.17 -0.09
CA ASN A 134 1.17 -12.48 0.07
C ASN A 134 0.83 -11.69 -1.21
N LEU A 135 1.80 -10.97 -1.77
CA LEU A 135 1.59 -10.23 -3.02
C LEU A 135 1.29 -11.17 -4.20
N ASP A 136 1.98 -12.33 -4.33
CA ASP A 136 1.71 -13.27 -5.42
C ASP A 136 0.28 -13.83 -5.38
N ILE A 137 -0.24 -14.12 -4.18
CA ILE A 137 -1.64 -14.53 -4.01
C ILE A 137 -2.60 -13.42 -4.46
N LYS A 138 -2.33 -12.18 -4.06
CA LYS A 138 -3.16 -11.02 -4.45
C LYS A 138 -3.12 -10.77 -5.96
N ILE A 139 -1.96 -10.88 -6.60
CA ILE A 139 -1.80 -10.77 -8.06
C ILE A 139 -2.61 -11.86 -8.77
N LYS A 140 -2.48 -13.13 -8.36
CA LYS A 140 -3.25 -14.23 -8.95
C LYS A 140 -4.77 -14.01 -8.84
N SER A 141 -5.23 -13.51 -7.70
CA SER A 141 -6.64 -13.17 -7.49
C SER A 141 -7.09 -12.03 -8.40
N ALA A 142 -6.29 -10.98 -8.55
CA ALA A 142 -6.57 -9.86 -9.44
C ALA A 142 -6.62 -10.28 -10.92
N ASP A 143 -5.67 -11.12 -11.36
CA ASP A 143 -5.63 -11.66 -12.72
C ASP A 143 -6.86 -12.52 -13.02
N LEU A 144 -7.27 -13.35 -12.06
CA LEU A 144 -8.48 -14.16 -12.20
C LEU A 144 -9.76 -13.30 -12.29
N ALA A 145 -9.85 -12.27 -11.46
CA ALA A 145 -10.97 -11.32 -11.50
C ALA A 145 -11.04 -10.59 -12.84
N LYS A 146 -9.89 -10.14 -13.37
CA LYS A 146 -9.79 -9.50 -14.68
C LYS A 146 -10.23 -10.44 -15.82
N LYS A 147 -9.81 -11.71 -15.78
CA LYS A 147 -10.24 -12.71 -16.78
C LYS A 147 -11.75 -12.97 -16.73
N ARG A 148 -12.32 -13.08 -15.52
CA ARG A 148 -13.78 -13.26 -15.36
C ARG A 148 -14.57 -12.09 -15.90
N ALA A 149 -14.14 -10.85 -15.60
CA ALA A 149 -14.77 -9.64 -16.12
C ALA A 149 -14.70 -9.58 -17.67
N MET A 150 -13.59 -10.00 -18.27
CA MET A 150 -13.43 -10.06 -19.71
C MET A 150 -14.34 -11.09 -20.36
N VAL A 151 -14.51 -12.27 -19.76
CA VAL A 151 -15.44 -13.31 -20.26
C VAL A 151 -16.89 -12.80 -20.17
N ALA A 152 -17.28 -12.20 -19.04
CA ALA A 152 -18.63 -11.67 -18.88
C ALA A 152 -18.96 -10.58 -19.92
N SER A 153 -18.02 -9.69 -20.24
CA SER A 153 -18.22 -8.66 -21.28
C SER A 153 -18.37 -9.25 -22.70
N ILE A 154 -17.73 -10.37 -22.99
CA ILE A 154 -17.86 -11.06 -24.28
C ILE A 154 -19.24 -11.74 -24.36
N GLU A 155 -19.74 -12.33 -23.27
CA GLU A 155 -21.04 -12.95 -23.20
C GLU A 155 -22.18 -11.92 -23.36
N GLU A 156 -22.07 -10.75 -22.74
CA GLU A 156 -22.99 -9.62 -22.91
C GLU A 156 -23.03 -9.11 -24.35
N ASP A 157 -21.89 -8.98 -25.02
CA ASP A 157 -21.79 -8.57 -26.42
C ASP A 157 -22.46 -9.61 -27.36
N ASP A 158 -22.31 -10.92 -27.08
CA ASP A 158 -22.92 -12.01 -27.83
C ASP A 158 -24.47 -12.05 -27.67
N GLU A 159 -24.98 -11.74 -26.48
CA GLU A 159 -26.44 -11.61 -26.25
C GLU A 159 -27.02 -10.41 -27.00
N LEU A 160 -26.37 -9.25 -26.93
CA LEU A 160 -26.75 -8.06 -27.68
C LEU A 160 -26.77 -8.32 -29.20
N LEU A 161 -25.75 -9.00 -29.72
CA LEU A 161 -25.71 -9.37 -31.16
C LEU A 161 -26.85 -10.29 -31.55
N LYS A 162 -27.24 -11.24 -30.72
CA LYS A 162 -28.39 -12.12 -30.95
C LYS A 162 -29.72 -11.35 -30.94
N GLU A 163 -29.87 -10.39 -30.02
CA GLU A 163 -31.04 -9.53 -29.91
C GLU A 163 -31.18 -8.66 -31.16
N PHE A 164 -30.13 -7.99 -31.64
CA PHE A 164 -30.13 -7.24 -32.90
C PHE A 164 -30.41 -8.11 -34.12
N GLN A 165 -29.90 -9.34 -34.18
CA GLN A 165 -30.19 -10.26 -35.27
C GLN A 165 -31.66 -10.67 -35.30
N SER A 166 -32.28 -10.91 -34.14
CA SER A 166 -33.69 -11.26 -34.03
C SER A 166 -34.62 -10.09 -34.43
N GLU A 167 -34.26 -8.85 -34.08
CA GLU A 167 -34.99 -7.66 -34.51
C GLU A 167 -34.95 -7.45 -36.05
N ILE A 168 -33.77 -7.67 -36.65
CA ILE A 168 -33.61 -7.56 -38.13
C ILE A 168 -34.43 -8.63 -38.85
N ILE A 169 -34.53 -9.83 -38.29
CA ILE A 169 -35.36 -10.91 -38.88
C ILE A 169 -36.84 -10.55 -38.77
N ALA A 170 -37.31 -10.08 -37.61
CA ALA A 170 -38.70 -9.65 -37.40
C ALA A 170 -39.12 -8.50 -38.31
N LEU A 171 -38.23 -7.57 -38.67
CA LEU A 171 -38.49 -6.49 -39.60
C LEU A 171 -38.56 -6.95 -41.07
N LYS A 172 -37.98 -8.11 -41.43
CA LYS A 172 -38.07 -8.67 -42.79
C LYS A 172 -39.38 -9.43 -43.05
N ASP A 173 -40.03 -9.90 -41.98
CA ASP A 173 -41.29 -10.65 -42.07
C ASP A 173 -42.54 -9.75 -42.13
N ILE A 174 -42.37 -8.41 -42.09
CA ILE A 174 -43.43 -7.41 -42.17
C ILE A 174 -43.65 -6.89 -43.63
N LYS A 175 -43.11 -7.54 -44.62
CA LYS A 175 -43.39 -7.31 -46.06
C LYS A 175 -44.15 -8.46 -46.61
#